data_a453d89a3585c6f62ea6c0560a48415e
#
_entry.id   a453d89a3585c6f62ea6c0560a48415e
#
_cell.length_a   1.000
_cell.length_b   1.000
_cell.length_c   1.000
_cell.angle_alpha   90.00
_cell.angle_beta   90.00
_cell.angle_gamma   90.00
#
_symmetry.space_group_name_H-M   'P 1'
#
loop_
_entity.id
_entity.type
_entity.pdbx_description
1 polymer ?
#
loop_
_entity_poly.entity_id
_entity_poly.type
_entity_poly.pdbx_seq_one_letter_code
_entity_poly.pdbx_strand_id
1 'polypeptide(L)'
;MFIFVAYKILKAIKALKGMKTLKAIKTLKAIKTLKAIKAWKAIKQGNMLEPHYFEGKIEAGCDEAGRGCLAGSVYAAAVILPPGYNNELLNDSKKLTEKRRYALRDEIIRDAVAWAVGVVTPEEIDKINILNASFLAMHRALDQLTTRPEAVIVDGNRFTPYRDLPYATIVKGDGKYQAIAAASILAKT
;
A
#
# COMPACT_ATOMS: atom_id res chain seq x y z
N MET A 1 4.76 0.69 -16.42
CA MET A 1 4.40 -0.74 -16.47
C MET A 1 3.09 -1.01 -17.21
N PHE A 2 2.02 -0.22 -17.03
CA PHE A 2 0.76 -0.34 -17.77
C PHE A 2 0.91 -0.24 -19.29
N ILE A 3 1.73 0.69 -19.79
CA ILE A 3 1.98 0.88 -21.22
C ILE A 3 2.64 -0.35 -21.85
N PHE A 4 3.54 -1.03 -21.12
CA PHE A 4 4.22 -2.23 -21.62
C PHE A 4 3.30 -3.46 -21.65
N VAL A 5 2.38 -3.57 -20.70
CA VAL A 5 1.34 -4.61 -20.65
C VAL A 5 0.30 -4.36 -21.74
N ALA A 6 -0.14 -3.12 -21.93
CA ALA A 6 -1.05 -2.72 -23.01
C ALA A 6 -0.42 -2.96 -24.38
N TYR A 7 0.86 -2.65 -24.58
CA TYR A 7 1.58 -2.91 -25.83
C TYR A 7 1.70 -4.42 -26.13
N LYS A 8 2.01 -5.26 -25.13
CA LYS A 8 2.04 -6.72 -25.31
C LYS A 8 0.66 -7.29 -25.63
N ILE A 9 -0.40 -6.75 -25.00
CA ILE A 9 -1.78 -7.14 -25.29
C ILE A 9 -2.18 -6.71 -26.70
N LEU A 10 -1.83 -5.48 -27.13
CA LEU A 10 -2.08 -4.99 -28.48
C LEU A 10 -1.33 -5.79 -29.55
N LYS A 11 -0.09 -6.19 -29.26
CA LYS A 11 0.72 -7.05 -30.14
C LYS A 11 0.13 -8.47 -30.25
N ALA A 12 -0.38 -9.02 -29.14
CA ALA A 12 -1.10 -10.30 -29.13
C ALA A 12 -2.44 -10.21 -29.90
N ILE A 13 -3.18 -9.10 -29.75
CA ILE A 13 -4.42 -8.84 -30.49
C ILE A 13 -4.14 -8.68 -31.99
N LYS A 14 -3.06 -7.98 -32.40
CA LYS A 14 -2.65 -7.85 -33.79
C LYS A 14 -2.21 -9.19 -34.41
N ALA A 15 -1.50 -10.03 -33.66
CA ALA A 15 -1.10 -11.37 -34.09
C ALA A 15 -2.31 -12.32 -34.24
N LEU A 16 -3.41 -12.07 -33.54
CA LEU A 16 -4.65 -12.86 -33.60
C LEU A 16 -5.64 -12.40 -34.68
N LYS A 17 -5.35 -11.35 -35.47
CA LYS A 17 -6.22 -10.86 -36.56
C LYS A 17 -6.46 -11.86 -37.67
N GLY A 18 -5.70 -12.96 -37.73
CA GLY A 18 -5.91 -14.06 -38.69
C GLY A 18 -6.66 -15.28 -38.15
N MET A 19 -7.02 -15.30 -36.82
CA MET A 19 -7.73 -16.42 -36.23
C MET A 19 -9.23 -16.10 -36.10
N LYS A 20 -10.07 -17.08 -36.45
CA LYS A 20 -11.53 -16.96 -36.31
C LYS A 20 -11.87 -16.43 -34.92
N THR A 21 -12.65 -15.36 -34.82
CA THR A 21 -12.94 -14.54 -33.64
C THR A 21 -13.26 -15.34 -32.38
N LEU A 22 -13.94 -16.47 -32.50
CA LEU A 22 -14.32 -17.34 -31.38
C LEU A 22 -13.10 -18.00 -30.69
N LYS A 23 -12.07 -18.37 -31.46
CA LYS A 23 -10.84 -18.99 -30.94
C LYS A 23 -9.97 -17.95 -30.20
N ALA A 24 -9.93 -16.73 -30.72
CA ALA A 24 -9.23 -15.61 -30.09
C ALA A 24 -9.86 -15.21 -28.75
N ILE A 25 -11.19 -15.16 -28.67
CA ILE A 25 -11.92 -14.85 -27.41
C ILE A 25 -11.70 -15.95 -26.37
N LYS A 26 -11.73 -17.23 -26.75
CA LYS A 26 -11.43 -18.35 -25.85
C LYS A 26 -10.01 -18.28 -25.32
N THR A 27 -9.03 -17.97 -26.17
CA THR A 27 -7.63 -17.81 -25.78
C THR A 27 -7.42 -16.62 -24.84
N LEU A 28 -8.08 -15.48 -25.09
CA LEU A 28 -8.04 -14.31 -24.21
C LEU A 28 -8.64 -14.57 -22.83
N LYS A 29 -9.79 -15.28 -22.80
CA LYS A 29 -10.42 -15.71 -21.53
C LYS A 29 -9.49 -16.67 -20.76
N ALA A 30 -8.89 -17.64 -21.42
CA ALA A 30 -7.93 -18.56 -20.80
C ALA A 30 -6.69 -17.84 -20.24
N ILE A 31 -6.14 -16.85 -20.97
CA ILE A 31 -5.00 -16.03 -20.49
C ILE A 31 -5.38 -15.20 -19.26
N LYS A 32 -6.58 -14.56 -19.27
CA LYS A 32 -7.08 -13.81 -18.09
C LYS A 32 -7.28 -14.73 -16.88
N THR A 33 -7.85 -15.90 -17.09
CA THR A 33 -8.08 -16.91 -16.02
C THR A 33 -6.74 -17.44 -15.47
N LEU A 34 -5.76 -17.72 -16.34
CA LEU A 34 -4.41 -18.16 -15.93
C LEU A 34 -3.66 -17.09 -15.14
N LYS A 35 -3.79 -15.81 -15.52
CA LYS A 35 -3.21 -14.69 -14.76
C LYS A 35 -3.86 -14.55 -13.40
N ALA A 36 -5.20 -14.63 -13.33
CA ALA A 36 -5.94 -14.59 -12.08
C ALA A 36 -5.56 -15.77 -11.15
N ILE A 37 -5.45 -16.99 -11.70
CA ILE A 37 -5.00 -18.17 -10.94
C ILE A 37 -3.56 -18.03 -10.44
N LYS A 38 -2.65 -17.48 -11.25
CA LYS A 38 -1.25 -17.23 -10.83
C LYS A 38 -1.19 -16.17 -9.74
N ALA A 39 -1.95 -15.08 -9.87
CA ALA A 39 -2.05 -14.04 -8.83
C ALA A 39 -2.62 -14.62 -7.53
N TRP A 40 -3.73 -15.38 -7.62
CA TRP A 40 -4.32 -16.04 -6.46
C TRP A 40 -3.38 -17.04 -5.79
N LYS A 41 -2.60 -17.83 -6.58
CA LYS A 41 -1.57 -18.73 -6.03
C LYS A 41 -0.44 -17.97 -5.36
N ALA A 42 0.01 -16.84 -5.91
CA ALA A 42 1.05 -16.00 -5.32
C ALA A 42 0.59 -15.39 -3.98
N ILE A 43 -0.65 -14.91 -3.91
CA ILE A 43 -1.28 -14.44 -2.66
C ILE A 43 -1.35 -15.59 -1.64
N LYS A 44 -1.82 -16.77 -2.04
CA LYS A 44 -1.94 -17.94 -1.16
C LYS A 44 -0.58 -18.51 -0.69
N GLN A 45 0.49 -18.26 -1.44
CA GLN A 45 1.87 -18.60 -1.07
C GLN A 45 2.54 -17.51 -0.21
N GLY A 46 1.82 -16.41 0.14
CA GLY A 46 2.35 -15.32 0.94
C GLY A 46 3.42 -14.47 0.22
N ASN A 47 3.52 -14.58 -1.10
CA ASN A 47 4.50 -13.85 -1.91
C ASN A 47 3.99 -12.48 -2.41
N MET A 48 2.70 -12.19 -2.23
CA MET A 48 2.09 -10.93 -2.68
C MET A 48 1.16 -10.39 -1.60
N LEU A 49 1.28 -9.08 -1.35
CA LEU A 49 0.43 -8.40 -0.38
C LEU A 49 -0.97 -8.16 -0.96
N GLU A 50 -1.99 -8.21 -0.10
CA GLU A 50 -3.37 -7.90 -0.47
C GLU A 50 -3.51 -6.44 -0.92
N PRO A 51 -4.25 -6.16 -1.98
CA PRO A 51 -4.42 -4.80 -2.48
C PRO A 51 -5.31 -3.93 -1.60
N HIS A 52 -6.36 -4.50 -1.00
CA HIS A 52 -7.38 -3.79 -0.22
C HIS A 52 -7.91 -4.64 0.93
N TYR A 53 -8.31 -3.98 2.00
CA TYR A 53 -9.11 -4.54 3.08
C TYR A 53 -10.60 -4.18 2.91
N PHE A 54 -10.88 -2.90 2.60
CA PHE A 54 -12.22 -2.39 2.31
C PHE A 54 -12.43 -2.31 0.80
N GLU A 55 -13.03 -3.35 0.22
CA GLU A 55 -13.31 -3.38 -1.22
C GLU A 55 -14.19 -2.21 -1.66
N GLY A 56 -13.85 -1.60 -2.79
CA GLY A 56 -14.62 -0.52 -3.41
C GLY A 56 -14.52 0.84 -2.72
N LYS A 57 -13.67 0.99 -1.68
CA LYS A 57 -13.43 2.27 -0.99
C LYS A 57 -12.07 2.86 -1.33
N ILE A 58 -11.98 4.18 -1.24
CA ILE A 58 -10.70 4.90 -1.23
C ILE A 58 -10.07 4.66 0.14
N GLU A 59 -9.14 3.70 0.21
CA GLU A 59 -8.52 3.22 1.43
C GLU A 59 -7.15 3.85 1.64
N ALA A 60 -6.89 4.39 2.85
CA ALA A 60 -5.56 4.82 3.26
C ALA A 60 -4.92 3.78 4.19
N GLY A 61 -3.70 3.37 3.87
CA GLY A 61 -2.85 2.55 4.77
C GLY A 61 -1.96 3.44 5.62
N CYS A 62 -1.83 3.12 6.91
CA CYS A 62 -0.99 3.85 7.86
C CYS A 62 -0.02 2.93 8.60
N ASP A 63 1.21 3.42 8.81
CA ASP A 63 2.22 2.80 9.68
C ASP A 63 3.11 3.88 10.30
N GLU A 64 3.84 3.55 11.39
CA GLU A 64 4.74 4.46 12.08
C GLU A 64 6.19 3.96 12.13
N ALA A 65 7.08 4.92 12.41
CA ALA A 65 8.49 4.71 12.72
C ALA A 65 8.92 5.58 13.91
N GLY A 66 9.96 5.15 14.63
CA GLY A 66 10.50 5.90 15.77
C GLY A 66 9.95 5.49 17.13
N ARG A 67 8.89 4.71 17.19
CA ARG A 67 8.25 4.29 18.46
C ARG A 67 9.17 3.51 19.42
N GLY A 68 10.17 2.82 18.90
CA GLY A 68 11.13 2.06 19.71
C GLY A 68 12.45 2.79 19.98
N CYS A 69 12.60 4.04 19.57
CA CYS A 69 13.80 4.81 19.79
C CYS A 69 13.81 5.39 21.22
N LEU A 70 14.99 5.46 21.84
CA LEU A 70 15.17 6.08 23.17
C LEU A 70 14.99 7.61 23.14
N ALA A 71 15.26 8.24 22.01
CA ALA A 71 15.10 9.67 21.76
C ALA A 71 14.78 9.91 20.29
N GLY A 72 14.06 11.01 20.00
CA GLY A 72 13.70 11.43 18.65
C GLY A 72 12.19 11.48 18.43
N SER A 73 11.84 12.01 17.26
CA SER A 73 10.43 12.15 16.85
C SER A 73 9.84 10.82 16.41
N VAL A 74 8.52 10.72 16.51
CA VAL A 74 7.72 9.68 15.85
C VAL A 74 7.27 10.19 14.50
N TYR A 75 7.47 9.39 13.49
CA TYR A 75 7.01 9.63 12.13
C TYR A 75 5.93 8.61 11.80
N ALA A 76 4.86 9.03 11.14
CA ALA A 76 3.88 8.13 10.57
C ALA A 76 3.58 8.56 9.14
N ALA A 77 3.28 7.61 8.28
CA ALA A 77 2.84 7.88 6.93
C ALA A 77 1.42 7.37 6.68
N ALA A 78 0.71 8.04 5.78
CA ALA A 78 -0.55 7.62 5.22
C ALA A 78 -0.42 7.55 3.70
N VAL A 79 -0.87 6.46 3.08
CA VAL A 79 -0.76 6.22 1.63
C VAL A 79 -2.07 5.69 1.06
N ILE A 80 -2.54 6.33 -0.02
CA ILE A 80 -3.64 5.84 -0.86
C ILE A 80 -3.04 5.36 -2.17
N LEU A 81 -3.21 4.08 -2.47
CA LEU A 81 -2.74 3.49 -3.73
C LEU A 81 -3.86 3.47 -4.78
N PRO A 82 -3.53 3.56 -6.09
CA PRO A 82 -4.55 3.50 -7.12
C PRO A 82 -5.18 2.11 -7.23
N PRO A 83 -6.44 2.01 -7.67
CA PRO A 83 -7.10 0.73 -7.90
C PRO A 83 -6.28 -0.18 -8.81
N GLY A 84 -6.11 -1.43 -8.40
CA GLY A 84 -5.30 -2.41 -9.13
C GLY A 84 -3.80 -2.19 -9.07
N TYR A 85 -3.31 -1.33 -8.17
CA TYR A 85 -1.89 -1.23 -7.87
C TYR A 85 -1.35 -2.59 -7.45
N ASN A 86 -0.20 -2.95 -7.97
CA ASN A 86 0.48 -4.18 -7.62
C ASN A 86 1.98 -4.00 -7.79
N ASN A 87 2.70 -4.06 -6.69
CA ASN A 87 4.15 -4.03 -6.67
C ASN A 87 4.66 -5.25 -5.88
N GLU A 88 5.20 -6.23 -6.60
CA GLU A 88 5.73 -7.47 -6.00
C GLU A 88 6.97 -7.24 -5.12
N LEU A 89 7.58 -6.06 -5.20
CA LEU A 89 8.74 -5.67 -4.38
C LEU A 89 8.34 -5.11 -3.02
N LEU A 90 7.06 -4.70 -2.86
CA LEU A 90 6.53 -4.31 -1.55
C LEU A 90 6.48 -5.52 -0.63
N ASN A 91 7.05 -5.36 0.55
CA ASN A 91 7.03 -6.34 1.62
C ASN A 91 7.25 -5.63 2.96
N ASP A 92 7.15 -6.37 4.07
CA ASP A 92 7.58 -5.91 5.39
C ASP A 92 8.91 -5.14 5.27
N SER A 93 8.88 -3.86 5.63
CA SER A 93 10.01 -2.93 5.47
C SER A 93 11.29 -3.40 6.18
N LYS A 94 11.14 -4.22 7.23
CA LYS A 94 12.26 -4.80 7.98
C LYS A 94 13.01 -5.89 7.21
N LYS A 95 12.37 -6.50 6.21
CA LYS A 95 12.97 -7.49 5.31
C LYS A 95 13.69 -6.84 4.11
N LEU A 96 13.48 -5.54 3.90
CA LEU A 96 14.09 -4.79 2.82
C LEU A 96 15.41 -4.17 3.26
N THR A 97 16.41 -4.18 2.38
CA THR A 97 17.62 -3.39 2.58
C THR A 97 17.31 -1.91 2.48
N GLU A 98 18.11 -1.06 3.13
CA GLU A 98 17.96 0.39 3.06
C GLU A 98 17.89 0.90 1.62
N LYS A 99 18.83 0.49 0.77
CA LYS A 99 18.85 0.83 -0.67
C LYS A 99 17.54 0.49 -1.37
N ARG A 100 16.93 -0.65 -1.05
CA ARG A 100 15.64 -1.04 -1.62
C ARG A 100 14.50 -0.19 -1.09
N ARG A 101 14.52 0.18 0.20
CA ARG A 101 13.49 1.07 0.77
C ARG A 101 13.51 2.43 0.07
N TYR A 102 14.68 3.05 -0.12
CA TYR A 102 14.78 4.33 -0.85
C TYR A 102 14.31 4.22 -2.31
N ALA A 103 14.68 3.16 -3.01
CA ALA A 103 14.20 2.94 -4.38
C ALA A 103 12.66 2.79 -4.44
N LEU A 104 12.07 2.03 -3.52
CA LEU A 104 10.62 1.86 -3.41
C LEU A 104 9.91 3.14 -2.96
N ARG A 105 10.53 3.96 -2.10
CA ARG A 105 10.01 5.27 -1.74
C ARG A 105 9.71 6.12 -2.96
N ASP A 106 10.66 6.25 -3.87
CA ASP A 106 10.50 7.07 -5.08
C ASP A 106 9.39 6.51 -5.99
N GLU A 107 9.25 5.18 -6.07
CA GLU A 107 8.15 4.53 -6.79
C GLU A 107 6.80 4.81 -6.12
N ILE A 108 6.71 4.68 -4.78
CA ILE A 108 5.47 4.94 -4.03
C ILE A 108 5.04 6.40 -4.19
N ILE A 109 5.97 7.35 -4.04
CA ILE A 109 5.70 8.79 -4.18
C ILE A 109 5.16 9.11 -5.58
N ARG A 110 5.71 8.49 -6.62
CA ARG A 110 5.28 8.69 -8.01
C ARG A 110 3.92 8.06 -8.32
N ASP A 111 3.66 6.87 -7.77
CA ASP A 111 2.55 6.01 -8.19
C ASP A 111 1.31 6.11 -7.28
N ALA A 112 1.46 6.62 -6.05
CA ALA A 112 0.35 6.80 -5.11
C ALA A 112 -0.64 7.87 -5.59
N VAL A 113 -1.92 7.67 -5.30
CA VAL A 113 -2.97 8.69 -5.51
C VAL A 113 -2.75 9.87 -4.56
N ALA A 114 -2.41 9.57 -3.31
CA ALA A 114 -2.03 10.55 -2.29
C ALA A 114 -1.14 9.88 -1.25
N TRP A 115 -0.24 10.67 -0.68
CA TRP A 115 0.59 10.26 0.45
C TRP A 115 0.96 11.48 1.29
N ALA A 116 1.22 11.25 2.57
CA ALA A 116 1.72 12.26 3.49
C ALA A 116 2.45 11.64 4.67
N VAL A 117 3.28 12.43 5.34
CA VAL A 117 4.02 12.05 6.54
C VAL A 117 3.68 13.01 7.66
N GLY A 118 3.24 12.48 8.78
CA GLY A 118 3.00 13.22 10.03
C GLY A 118 4.15 12.99 11.00
N VAL A 119 4.48 14.02 11.77
CA VAL A 119 5.57 14.00 12.75
C VAL A 119 5.05 14.46 14.11
N VAL A 120 5.52 13.84 15.18
CA VAL A 120 5.31 14.25 16.57
C VAL A 120 6.69 14.37 17.22
N THR A 121 6.95 15.54 17.83
CA THR A 121 8.25 15.85 18.41
C THR A 121 8.46 15.19 19.77
N PRO A 122 9.70 15.09 20.27
CA PRO A 122 9.96 14.56 21.63
C PRO A 122 9.19 15.29 22.72
N GLU A 123 9.08 16.61 22.65
CA GLU A 123 8.37 17.43 23.63
C GLU A 123 6.85 17.15 23.65
N GLU A 124 6.29 16.77 22.51
CA GLU A 124 4.90 16.34 22.41
C GLU A 124 4.74 14.91 22.93
N ILE A 125 5.70 14.02 22.64
CA ILE A 125 5.71 12.63 23.14
C ILE A 125 5.71 12.61 24.66
N ASP A 126 6.52 13.46 25.30
CA ASP A 126 6.60 13.56 26.76
C ASP A 126 5.25 13.95 27.40
N LYS A 127 4.44 14.75 26.69
CA LYS A 127 3.13 15.19 27.17
C LYS A 127 2.02 14.14 27.05
N ILE A 128 2.05 13.35 25.96
CA ILE A 128 0.93 12.48 25.60
C ILE A 128 1.25 10.99 25.61
N ASN A 129 2.49 10.62 25.87
CA ASN A 129 3.14 9.31 25.73
C ASN A 129 3.29 8.80 24.30
N ILE A 130 4.16 7.82 24.13
CA ILE A 130 4.57 7.28 22.81
C ILE A 130 3.42 6.61 22.03
N LEU A 131 2.45 5.99 22.73
CA LEU A 131 1.31 5.35 22.07
C LEU A 131 0.39 6.40 21.42
N ASN A 132 0.01 7.41 22.20
CA ASN A 132 -0.84 8.49 21.71
C ASN A 132 -0.12 9.34 20.66
N ALA A 133 1.21 9.51 20.79
CA ALA A 133 2.05 10.19 19.80
C ALA A 133 2.03 9.45 18.45
N SER A 134 2.06 8.11 18.45
CA SER A 134 1.93 7.32 17.22
C SER A 134 0.59 7.58 16.52
N PHE A 135 -0.51 7.61 17.27
CA PHE A 135 -1.83 7.91 16.70
C PHE A 135 -1.93 9.35 16.20
N LEU A 136 -1.39 10.30 16.95
CA LEU A 136 -1.35 11.71 16.54
C LEU A 136 -0.55 11.89 15.24
N ALA A 137 0.60 11.21 15.11
CA ALA A 137 1.40 11.25 13.89
C ALA A 137 0.61 10.69 12.69
N MET A 138 -0.12 9.57 12.87
CA MET A 138 -1.00 9.02 11.83
C MET A 138 -2.13 9.97 11.46
N HIS A 139 -2.79 10.61 12.45
CA HIS A 139 -3.82 11.61 12.21
C HIS A 139 -3.28 12.81 11.42
N ARG A 140 -2.09 13.32 11.79
CA ARG A 140 -1.40 14.39 11.05
C ARG A 140 -1.08 14.01 9.61
N ALA A 141 -0.70 12.75 9.36
CA ALA A 141 -0.49 12.25 8.01
C ALA A 141 -1.81 12.20 7.23
N LEU A 142 -2.89 11.67 7.83
CA LEU A 142 -4.21 11.61 7.22
C LEU A 142 -4.79 12.99 6.90
N ASP A 143 -4.56 14.00 7.77
CA ASP A 143 -5.01 15.38 7.57
C ASP A 143 -4.32 16.07 6.38
N GLN A 144 -3.10 15.66 6.04
CA GLN A 144 -2.31 16.22 4.96
C GLN A 144 -2.55 15.55 3.59
N LEU A 145 -3.34 14.47 3.54
CA LEU A 145 -3.65 13.81 2.27
C LEU A 145 -4.43 14.74 1.34
N THR A 146 -3.99 14.86 0.10
CA THR A 146 -4.68 15.65 -0.95
C THR A 146 -5.99 15.00 -1.41
N THR A 147 -6.11 13.68 -1.25
CA THR A 147 -7.33 12.92 -1.53
C THR A 147 -7.88 12.41 -0.20
N ARG A 148 -9.16 12.69 0.09
CA ARG A 148 -9.81 12.24 1.33
C ARG A 148 -10.07 10.73 1.27
N PRO A 149 -9.61 9.93 2.23
CA PRO A 149 -9.93 8.51 2.30
C PRO A 149 -11.40 8.30 2.75
N GLU A 150 -11.95 7.16 2.37
CA GLU A 150 -13.27 6.67 2.82
C GLU A 150 -13.14 5.58 3.89
N ALA A 151 -11.94 5.03 4.07
CA ALA A 151 -11.59 4.06 5.09
C ALA A 151 -10.10 4.10 5.40
N VAL A 152 -9.71 3.63 6.59
CA VAL A 152 -8.32 3.60 7.06
C VAL A 152 -7.94 2.20 7.51
N ILE A 153 -6.78 1.70 7.08
CA ILE A 153 -6.16 0.49 7.63
C ILE A 153 -4.83 0.84 8.27
N VAL A 154 -4.57 0.28 9.44
CA VAL A 154 -3.45 0.68 10.30
C VAL A 154 -2.64 -0.54 10.70
N ASP A 155 -1.29 -0.45 10.64
CA ASP A 155 -0.45 -1.48 11.25
C ASP A 155 -0.61 -1.47 12.77
N GLY A 156 -0.72 -2.67 13.35
CA GLY A 156 -0.82 -2.84 14.80
C GLY A 156 -2.17 -3.37 15.27
N ASN A 157 -2.41 -3.26 16.57
CA ASN A 157 -3.60 -3.80 17.25
C ASN A 157 -4.46 -2.72 17.95
N ARG A 158 -4.07 -1.45 17.86
CA ARG A 158 -4.76 -0.30 18.46
C ARG A 158 -4.68 0.90 17.55
N PHE A 159 -5.74 1.69 17.52
CA PHE A 159 -5.81 2.97 16.84
C PHE A 159 -6.89 3.83 17.49
N THR A 160 -6.67 5.11 17.62
CA THR A 160 -7.72 6.07 17.97
C THR A 160 -8.49 6.41 16.70
N PRO A 161 -9.85 6.27 16.69
CA PRO A 161 -10.64 6.60 15.50
C PRO A 161 -10.27 7.95 14.91
N TYR A 162 -10.15 7.99 13.59
CA TYR A 162 -9.91 9.21 12.84
C TYR A 162 -11.22 9.70 12.23
N ARG A 163 -11.80 10.76 12.82
CA ARG A 163 -13.13 11.26 12.43
C ARG A 163 -14.16 10.11 12.46
N ASP A 164 -15.16 10.17 11.60
CA ASP A 164 -16.21 9.13 11.48
C ASP A 164 -15.88 8.07 10.40
N LEU A 165 -14.61 7.88 10.08
CA LEU A 165 -14.21 6.90 9.06
C LEU A 165 -14.15 5.49 9.63
N PRO A 166 -14.63 4.49 8.89
CA PRO A 166 -14.39 3.09 9.22
C PRO A 166 -12.88 2.81 9.18
N TYR A 167 -12.41 2.03 10.15
CA TYR A 167 -11.01 1.64 10.20
C TYR A 167 -10.84 0.17 10.60
N ALA A 168 -9.69 -0.39 10.26
CA ALA A 168 -9.25 -1.70 10.72
C ALA A 168 -7.80 -1.65 11.19
N THR A 169 -7.52 -2.28 12.34
CA THR A 169 -6.16 -2.48 12.83
C THR A 169 -5.69 -3.88 12.45
N ILE A 170 -4.50 -3.99 11.87
CA ILE A 170 -4.00 -5.21 11.29
C ILE A 170 -2.60 -5.51 11.81
N VAL A 171 -2.50 -6.49 12.68
CA VAL A 171 -1.19 -6.92 13.22
C VAL A 171 -0.30 -7.44 12.11
N LYS A 172 0.90 -6.87 11.98
CA LYS A 172 1.86 -7.10 10.88
C LYS A 172 1.23 -6.77 9.53
N GLY A 173 0.51 -5.65 9.46
CA GLY A 173 -0.19 -5.19 8.28
C GLY A 173 0.74 -4.85 7.13
N ASP A 174 1.96 -4.38 7.42
CA ASP A 174 3.04 -4.12 6.46
C ASP A 174 3.50 -5.36 5.68
N GLY A 175 3.27 -6.55 6.24
CA GLY A 175 3.46 -7.83 5.56
C GLY A 175 2.20 -8.42 4.93
N LYS A 176 1.07 -7.72 4.95
CA LYS A 176 -0.24 -8.24 4.47
C LYS A 176 -0.90 -7.35 3.43
N TYR A 177 -0.84 -6.03 3.58
CA TYR A 177 -1.53 -5.06 2.72
C TYR A 177 -0.57 -4.06 2.08
N GLN A 178 -0.72 -3.83 0.79
CA GLN A 178 0.17 -2.98 0.01
C GLN A 178 0.19 -1.53 0.50
N ALA A 179 -0.96 -0.97 0.88
CA ALA A 179 -1.06 0.41 1.36
C ALA A 179 -0.33 0.60 2.70
N ILE A 180 -0.42 -0.38 3.63
CA ILE A 180 0.34 -0.34 4.90
C ILE A 180 1.84 -0.51 4.64
N ALA A 181 2.23 -1.45 3.76
CA ALA A 181 3.64 -1.64 3.39
C ALA A 181 4.26 -0.37 2.77
N ALA A 182 3.50 0.31 1.91
CA ALA A 182 3.92 1.58 1.33
C ALA A 182 4.08 2.66 2.41
N ALA A 183 3.12 2.78 3.33
CA ALA A 183 3.21 3.69 4.47
C ALA A 183 4.42 3.37 5.37
N SER A 184 4.67 2.08 5.64
CA SER A 184 5.83 1.61 6.41
C SER A 184 7.16 2.06 5.80
N ILE A 185 7.27 2.01 4.47
CA ILE A 185 8.47 2.48 3.76
C ILE A 185 8.61 3.99 3.88
N LEU A 186 7.54 4.77 3.64
CA LEU A 186 7.60 6.23 3.72
C LEU A 186 7.90 6.74 5.13
N ALA A 187 7.37 6.09 6.17
CA ALA A 187 7.66 6.47 7.55
C ALA A 187 9.13 6.22 7.96
N LYS A 188 9.86 5.37 7.24
CA LYS A 188 11.23 4.92 7.57
C LYS A 188 12.29 5.46 6.60
N THR A 189 11.92 6.31 5.67
CA THR A 189 12.81 6.91 4.66
C THR A 189 12.62 8.41 4.54
#